data_c23e127bec521a6934f09359ea050cfc
#
_entry.id   c23e127bec521a6934f09359ea050cfc
#
_cell.length_a   1.000
_cell.length_b   1.000
_cell.length_c   1.000
_cell.angle_alpha   90.00
_cell.angle_beta   90.00
_cell.angle_gamma   90.00
#
_symmetry.space_group_name_H-M   'P 1'
#
loop_
_entity.id
_entity.type
_entity.pdbx_description
1 polymer ?
#
loop_
_entity_poly.entity_id
_entity_poly.type
_entity_poly.pdbx_seq_one_letter_code
_entity_poly.pdbx_strand_id
1 'polypeptide(L)'
;MAAAEPRALSALVAGAGVGGLTMALALSRSGLAVTVVEQAQGLGDVGAGLQVSPNATRVLFHLGLEAALSPLAFRPEAVEARGWRKGQVISRAPLGEAALRTFGFPYLHMHRADLVAVLAEACRAETRITLRLGETIAAVEGDERPALVLASGERLEADVLVGADGIRSVVREALFGPAAPRFTGNVAWRGLVPAERLAGAGIPPVAALWMGPGAHFVHYFVRGGTLVNFVGVVERDDWREESWSSRGEAADLRRDFAGWHPTVRRIVEAADADACFRWALFDRDPLPRWSRGATTLLGDACHPTLPFMAQGACMA
;
A
#
# COMPACT_ATOMS: atom_id res chain seq x y z
N MET A 1 26.62 -19.26 -40.56
CA MET A 1 26.53 -19.04 -39.12
C MET A 1 25.13 -18.48 -38.85
N ALA A 2 24.23 -19.26 -38.27
CA ALA A 2 22.93 -18.74 -37.82
C ALA A 2 23.20 -17.75 -36.67
N ALA A 3 22.71 -16.51 -36.79
CA ALA A 3 22.75 -15.58 -35.69
C ALA A 3 21.95 -16.22 -34.54
N ALA A 4 22.61 -16.33 -33.37
CA ALA A 4 21.91 -16.79 -32.17
C ALA A 4 20.74 -15.85 -31.92
N GLU A 5 19.54 -16.42 -31.77
CA GLU A 5 18.38 -15.61 -31.39
C GLU A 5 18.72 -14.83 -30.10
N PRO A 6 18.37 -13.53 -30.03
CA PRO A 6 18.66 -12.77 -28.84
C PRO A 6 17.95 -13.42 -27.65
N ARG A 7 18.71 -13.79 -26.64
CA ARG A 7 18.17 -14.33 -25.37
C ARG A 7 17.16 -13.34 -24.78
N ALA A 8 15.97 -13.82 -24.46
CA ALA A 8 14.99 -12.97 -23.75
C ALA A 8 15.59 -12.52 -22.42
N LEU A 9 15.49 -11.22 -22.14
CA LEU A 9 15.91 -10.64 -20.85
C LEU A 9 15.02 -11.16 -19.73
N SER A 10 15.61 -11.29 -18.55
CA SER A 10 14.95 -11.77 -17.35
C SER A 10 15.02 -10.77 -16.22
N ALA A 11 14.01 -10.77 -15.37
CA ALA A 11 13.94 -9.93 -14.18
C ALA A 11 13.55 -10.74 -12.94
N LEU A 12 14.16 -10.38 -11.81
CA LEU A 12 13.72 -10.78 -10.48
C LEU A 12 12.99 -9.60 -9.82
N VAL A 13 11.90 -9.88 -9.15
CA VAL A 13 11.18 -8.91 -8.32
C VAL A 13 11.10 -9.47 -6.90
N ALA A 14 11.72 -8.79 -5.96
CA ALA A 14 11.66 -9.13 -4.54
C ALA A 14 10.43 -8.48 -3.91
N GLY A 15 9.46 -9.28 -3.47
CA GLY A 15 8.21 -8.83 -2.86
C GLY A 15 7.02 -8.81 -3.82
N ALA A 16 5.90 -9.39 -3.40
CA ALA A 16 4.63 -9.44 -4.12
C ALA A 16 3.58 -8.46 -3.53
N GLY A 17 4.02 -7.29 -3.07
CA GLY A 17 3.14 -6.19 -2.74
C GLY A 17 2.54 -5.51 -3.99
N VAL A 18 1.77 -4.44 -3.78
CA VAL A 18 1.15 -3.67 -4.89
C VAL A 18 2.18 -3.24 -5.93
N GLY A 19 3.30 -2.65 -5.50
CA GLY A 19 4.37 -2.22 -6.42
C GLY A 19 5.04 -3.38 -7.13
N GLY A 20 5.40 -4.45 -6.41
CA GLY A 20 6.09 -5.62 -7.00
C GLY A 20 5.27 -6.34 -8.06
N LEU A 21 3.98 -6.60 -7.78
CA LEU A 21 3.07 -7.22 -8.76
C LEU A 21 2.81 -6.30 -9.96
N THR A 22 2.65 -5.00 -9.73
CA THR A 22 2.48 -4.01 -10.81
C THR A 22 3.73 -3.96 -11.70
N MET A 23 4.91 -3.97 -11.09
CA MET A 23 6.18 -3.99 -11.82
C MET A 23 6.35 -5.29 -12.61
N ALA A 24 5.98 -6.44 -12.03
CA ALA A 24 6.05 -7.72 -12.74
C ALA A 24 5.20 -7.73 -14.01
N LEU A 25 3.98 -7.20 -13.94
CA LEU A 25 3.11 -7.04 -15.11
C LEU A 25 3.72 -6.09 -16.14
N ALA A 26 4.28 -4.97 -15.73
CA ALA A 26 4.89 -3.99 -16.63
C ALA A 26 6.12 -4.57 -17.35
N LEU A 27 6.99 -5.28 -16.63
CA LEU A 27 8.18 -5.93 -17.20
C LEU A 27 7.81 -7.07 -18.15
N SER A 28 6.81 -7.89 -17.79
CA SER A 28 6.31 -8.96 -18.66
C SER A 28 5.79 -8.41 -19.99
N ARG A 29 5.04 -7.31 -19.96
CA ARG A 29 4.55 -6.62 -21.15
C ARG A 29 5.66 -6.00 -22.01
N SER A 30 6.78 -5.67 -21.37
CA SER A 30 7.99 -5.24 -22.07
C SER A 30 8.80 -6.41 -22.64
N GLY A 31 8.32 -7.64 -22.52
CA GLY A 31 8.90 -8.85 -23.10
C GLY A 31 9.88 -9.61 -22.19
N LEU A 32 10.04 -9.20 -20.94
CA LEU A 32 10.92 -9.90 -19.99
C LEU A 32 10.25 -11.14 -19.40
N ALA A 33 11.05 -12.17 -19.13
CA ALA A 33 10.64 -13.25 -18.23
C ALA A 33 10.84 -12.78 -16.79
N VAL A 34 9.80 -12.85 -15.94
CA VAL A 34 9.81 -12.29 -14.60
C VAL A 34 9.58 -13.37 -13.55
N THR A 35 10.44 -13.40 -12.53
CA THR A 35 10.22 -14.22 -11.32
C THR A 35 10.01 -13.29 -10.14
N VAL A 36 8.83 -13.37 -9.51
CA VAL A 36 8.51 -12.66 -8.27
C VAL A 36 8.73 -13.59 -7.09
N VAL A 37 9.48 -13.13 -6.08
CA VAL A 37 9.76 -13.89 -4.85
C VAL A 37 9.10 -13.19 -3.67
N GLU A 38 8.27 -13.93 -2.91
CA GLU A 38 7.51 -13.41 -1.77
C GLU A 38 7.58 -14.37 -0.59
N GLN A 39 7.85 -13.84 0.60
CA GLN A 39 7.97 -14.63 1.83
C GLN A 39 6.62 -15.16 2.35
N ALA A 40 5.51 -14.46 2.08
CA ALA A 40 4.19 -14.88 2.48
C ALA A 40 3.73 -16.10 1.65
N GLN A 41 3.08 -17.06 2.30
CA GLN A 41 2.51 -18.24 1.63
C GLN A 41 1.26 -17.90 0.82
N GLY A 42 0.56 -16.80 1.16
CA GLY A 42 -0.63 -16.29 0.50
C GLY A 42 -0.59 -14.78 0.33
N LEU A 43 -1.30 -14.28 -0.66
CA LEU A 43 -1.37 -12.84 -0.95
C LEU A 43 -2.74 -12.29 -0.53
N GLY A 44 -2.73 -11.15 0.16
CA GLY A 44 -3.96 -10.40 0.45
C GLY A 44 -4.52 -10.50 1.88
N ASP A 45 -3.84 -11.16 2.80
CA ASP A 45 -4.38 -11.41 4.16
C ASP A 45 -4.49 -10.17 5.06
N VAL A 46 -3.80 -9.08 4.75
CA VAL A 46 -3.82 -7.87 5.59
C VAL A 46 -4.65 -6.77 4.93
N GLY A 47 -5.89 -6.61 5.40
CA GLY A 47 -6.87 -5.69 4.85
C GLY A 47 -6.86 -4.31 5.49
N ALA A 48 -6.55 -3.28 4.70
CA ALA A 48 -6.83 -1.87 4.98
C ALA A 48 -7.37 -1.21 3.72
N GLY A 49 -8.03 -0.08 3.87
CA GLY A 49 -8.38 0.73 2.72
C GLY A 49 -7.15 1.38 2.09
N LEU A 50 -7.17 1.52 0.79
CA LEU A 50 -6.25 2.31 0.00
C LEU A 50 -7.00 3.39 -0.76
N GLN A 51 -6.38 4.54 -0.89
CA GLN A 51 -6.79 5.57 -1.83
C GLN A 51 -5.90 5.44 -3.06
N VAL A 52 -6.52 5.17 -4.21
CA VAL A 52 -5.83 4.93 -5.50
C VAL A 52 -6.09 6.13 -6.39
N SER A 53 -5.16 7.07 -6.36
CA SER A 53 -5.26 8.34 -7.09
C SER A 53 -4.99 8.18 -8.61
N PRO A 54 -5.29 9.20 -9.44
CA PRO A 54 -5.20 9.11 -10.90
C PRO A 54 -3.84 8.67 -11.45
N ASN A 55 -2.72 8.97 -10.77
CA ASN A 55 -1.40 8.48 -11.15
C ASN A 55 -1.31 6.95 -11.11
N ALA A 56 -1.89 6.32 -10.08
CA ALA A 56 -1.91 4.87 -9.94
C ALA A 56 -2.98 4.22 -10.84
N THR A 57 -4.22 4.76 -10.88
CA THR A 57 -5.27 4.21 -11.75
C THR A 57 -4.87 4.27 -13.22
N ARG A 58 -4.12 5.30 -13.65
CA ARG A 58 -3.54 5.37 -14.98
C ARG A 58 -2.67 4.15 -15.29
N VAL A 59 -1.76 3.77 -14.39
CA VAL A 59 -0.89 2.59 -14.56
C VAL A 59 -1.72 1.32 -14.60
N LEU A 60 -2.60 1.13 -13.61
CA LEU A 60 -3.44 -0.06 -13.52
C LEU A 60 -4.35 -0.25 -14.74
N PHE A 61 -4.93 0.85 -15.28
CA PHE A 61 -5.79 0.78 -16.47
C PHE A 61 -4.98 0.52 -17.74
N HIS A 62 -3.77 1.08 -17.86
CA HIS A 62 -2.85 0.71 -18.95
C HIS A 62 -2.44 -0.77 -18.87
N LEU A 63 -2.39 -1.35 -17.68
CA LEU A 63 -2.22 -2.77 -17.46
C LEU A 63 -3.52 -3.59 -17.69
N GLY A 64 -4.58 -2.98 -18.23
CA GLY A 64 -5.84 -3.66 -18.59
C GLY A 64 -6.68 -4.12 -17.40
N LEU A 65 -6.45 -3.58 -16.21
CA LEU A 65 -7.10 -4.03 -14.98
C LEU A 65 -8.40 -3.30 -14.65
N GLU A 66 -8.83 -2.32 -15.48
CA GLU A 66 -10.02 -1.50 -15.23
C GLU A 66 -11.27 -2.33 -14.98
N ALA A 67 -11.54 -3.31 -15.84
CA ALA A 67 -12.74 -4.14 -15.74
C ALA A 67 -12.78 -4.98 -14.45
N ALA A 68 -11.62 -5.45 -13.96
CA ALA A 68 -11.52 -6.22 -12.73
C ALA A 68 -11.58 -5.34 -11.48
N LEU A 69 -11.05 -4.11 -11.52
CA LEU A 69 -10.99 -3.20 -10.39
C LEU A 69 -12.28 -2.42 -10.17
N SER A 70 -12.97 -2.00 -11.25
CA SER A 70 -14.13 -1.12 -11.16
C SER A 70 -15.28 -1.63 -10.28
N PRO A 71 -15.65 -2.91 -10.30
CA PRO A 71 -16.70 -3.45 -9.43
C PRO A 71 -16.34 -3.48 -7.95
N LEU A 72 -15.04 -3.54 -7.63
CA LEU A 72 -14.51 -3.63 -6.26
C LEU A 72 -14.26 -2.25 -5.64
N ALA A 73 -14.17 -1.22 -6.48
CA ALA A 73 -13.83 0.12 -6.08
C ALA A 73 -15.03 0.92 -5.58
N PHE A 74 -14.77 1.88 -4.70
CA PHE A 74 -15.68 2.97 -4.38
C PHE A 74 -15.16 4.26 -5.04
N ARG A 75 -16.05 5.04 -5.64
CA ARG A 75 -15.73 6.33 -6.28
C ARG A 75 -16.13 7.47 -5.34
N PRO A 76 -15.18 8.13 -4.67
CA PRO A 76 -15.50 9.24 -3.77
C PRO A 76 -15.87 10.50 -4.56
N GLU A 77 -16.77 11.30 -3.99
CA GLU A 77 -17.16 12.61 -4.56
C GLU A 77 -16.08 13.68 -4.34
N ALA A 78 -15.38 13.61 -3.21
CA ALA A 78 -14.39 14.60 -2.81
C ALA A 78 -13.40 14.06 -1.77
N VAL A 79 -12.31 14.80 -1.56
CA VAL A 79 -11.55 14.79 -0.30
C VAL A 79 -11.97 16.02 0.49
N GLU A 80 -12.29 15.84 1.76
CA GLU A 80 -12.68 16.92 2.67
C GLU A 80 -11.78 16.96 3.88
N ALA A 81 -11.22 18.15 4.20
CA ALA A 81 -10.65 18.42 5.49
C ALA A 81 -11.72 19.05 6.41
N ARG A 82 -11.84 18.51 7.62
CA ARG A 82 -12.87 18.86 8.60
C ARG A 82 -12.28 19.17 9.96
N GLY A 83 -12.88 20.10 10.67
CA GLY A 83 -12.54 20.36 12.06
C GLY A 83 -12.99 19.21 12.99
N TRP A 84 -12.11 18.74 13.84
CA TRP A 84 -12.27 17.56 14.68
C TRP A 84 -13.48 17.60 15.63
N ARG A 85 -13.85 18.80 16.13
CA ARG A 85 -14.90 18.96 17.16
C ARG A 85 -16.25 19.36 16.58
N LYS A 86 -16.30 20.37 15.70
CA LYS A 86 -17.54 20.93 15.13
C LYS A 86 -17.90 20.31 13.79
N GLY A 87 -17.00 19.60 13.13
CA GLY A 87 -17.22 18.97 11.84
C GLY A 87 -17.34 19.91 10.65
N GLN A 88 -17.04 21.21 10.84
CA GLN A 88 -17.08 22.17 9.74
C GLN A 88 -16.06 21.76 8.65
N VAL A 89 -16.50 21.87 7.41
CA VAL A 89 -15.61 21.66 6.26
C VAL A 89 -14.66 22.84 6.16
N ILE A 90 -13.36 22.56 6.25
CA ILE A 90 -12.27 23.55 6.13
C ILE A 90 -11.88 23.70 4.65
N SER A 91 -11.79 22.56 3.95
CA SER A 91 -11.52 22.52 2.52
C SER A 91 -12.22 21.31 1.88
N ARG A 92 -12.56 21.45 0.61
CA ARG A 92 -13.13 20.37 -0.21
C ARG A 92 -12.48 20.39 -1.58
N ALA A 93 -11.82 19.28 -1.94
CA ALA A 93 -11.28 19.05 -3.26
C ALA A 93 -12.24 18.07 -4.00
N PRO A 94 -12.94 18.50 -5.05
CA PRO A 94 -13.86 17.65 -5.78
C PRO A 94 -13.08 16.54 -6.50
N LEU A 95 -13.60 15.32 -6.45
CA LEU A 95 -13.14 14.14 -7.16
C LEU A 95 -14.20 13.70 -8.21
N GLY A 96 -14.46 12.43 -8.36
CA GLY A 96 -15.44 11.93 -9.31
C GLY A 96 -15.18 12.46 -10.72
N GLU A 97 -16.18 13.09 -11.30
CA GLU A 97 -16.09 13.67 -12.66
C GLU A 97 -15.02 14.79 -12.78
N ALA A 98 -14.78 15.54 -11.71
CA ALA A 98 -13.76 16.60 -11.73
C ALA A 98 -12.34 16.02 -11.85
N ALA A 99 -12.03 14.95 -11.10
CA ALA A 99 -10.76 14.27 -11.23
C ALA A 99 -10.59 13.61 -12.60
N LEU A 100 -11.66 12.99 -13.11
CA LEU A 100 -11.65 12.36 -14.43
C LEU A 100 -11.39 13.39 -15.55
N ARG A 101 -12.05 14.55 -15.51
CA ARG A 101 -11.81 15.63 -16.49
C ARG A 101 -10.40 16.20 -16.40
N THR A 102 -9.84 16.31 -15.18
CA THR A 102 -8.54 16.95 -14.98
C THR A 102 -7.38 16.03 -15.32
N PHE A 103 -7.48 14.76 -14.94
CA PHE A 103 -6.37 13.79 -15.01
C PHE A 103 -6.58 12.67 -16.04
N GLY A 104 -7.78 12.55 -16.62
CA GLY A 104 -8.15 11.49 -17.55
C GLY A 104 -8.39 10.12 -16.90
N PHE A 105 -8.20 10.00 -15.60
CA PHE A 105 -8.34 8.76 -14.84
C PHE A 105 -9.09 9.00 -13.51
N PRO A 106 -9.87 8.01 -13.02
CA PRO A 106 -10.63 8.17 -11.79
C PRO A 106 -9.77 8.11 -10.54
N TYR A 107 -10.25 8.73 -9.46
CA TYR A 107 -9.80 8.48 -8.10
C TYR A 107 -10.67 7.38 -7.49
N LEU A 108 -10.05 6.34 -6.94
CA LEU A 108 -10.73 5.17 -6.40
C LEU A 108 -10.35 4.94 -4.95
N HIS A 109 -11.30 4.44 -4.16
CA HIS A 109 -11.02 3.81 -2.88
C HIS A 109 -11.15 2.30 -3.02
N MET A 110 -10.17 1.56 -2.56
CA MET A 110 -10.15 0.11 -2.67
C MET A 110 -9.74 -0.55 -1.36
N HIS A 111 -10.17 -1.75 -1.15
CA HIS A 111 -9.59 -2.61 -0.12
C HIS A 111 -8.27 -3.17 -0.64
N ARG A 112 -7.20 -3.10 0.16
CA ARG A 112 -5.84 -3.52 -0.26
C ARG A 112 -5.80 -4.97 -0.73
N ALA A 113 -6.46 -5.88 0.00
CA ALA A 113 -6.48 -7.28 -0.37
C ALA A 113 -7.13 -7.52 -1.74
N ASP A 114 -8.19 -6.75 -2.07
CA ASP A 114 -8.88 -6.87 -3.35
C ASP A 114 -7.96 -6.40 -4.50
N LEU A 115 -7.24 -5.29 -4.32
CA LEU A 115 -6.26 -4.80 -5.30
C LEU A 115 -5.12 -5.81 -5.51
N VAL A 116 -4.56 -6.35 -4.42
CA VAL A 116 -3.50 -7.36 -4.50
C VAL A 116 -4.00 -8.64 -5.16
N ALA A 117 -5.22 -9.07 -4.88
CA ALA A 117 -5.82 -10.26 -5.50
C ALA A 117 -5.97 -10.09 -7.01
N VAL A 118 -6.45 -8.92 -7.49
CA VAL A 118 -6.57 -8.62 -8.92
C VAL A 118 -5.20 -8.60 -9.59
N LEU A 119 -4.21 -7.97 -8.98
CA LEU A 119 -2.83 -7.94 -9.49
C LEU A 119 -2.22 -9.35 -9.56
N ALA A 120 -2.39 -10.13 -8.50
CA ALA A 120 -1.87 -11.49 -8.43
C ALA A 120 -2.50 -12.41 -9.48
N GLU A 121 -3.81 -12.29 -9.71
CA GLU A 121 -4.52 -13.06 -10.73
C GLU A 121 -4.04 -12.67 -12.13
N ALA A 122 -3.88 -11.37 -12.39
CA ALA A 122 -3.30 -10.90 -13.64
C ALA A 122 -1.87 -11.43 -13.86
N CYS A 123 -1.03 -11.46 -12.80
CA CYS A 123 0.30 -12.05 -12.88
C CYS A 123 0.25 -13.56 -13.19
N ARG A 124 -0.68 -14.31 -12.58
CA ARG A 124 -0.83 -15.75 -12.86
C ARG A 124 -1.29 -16.06 -14.27
N ALA A 125 -2.07 -15.15 -14.86
CA ALA A 125 -2.53 -15.27 -16.24
C ALA A 125 -1.43 -15.02 -17.30
N GLU A 126 -0.33 -14.36 -16.90
CA GLU A 126 0.79 -14.05 -17.79
C GLU A 126 1.81 -15.19 -17.82
N THR A 127 2.03 -15.77 -18.99
CA THR A 127 2.94 -16.94 -19.17
C THR A 127 4.42 -16.61 -18.90
N ARG A 128 4.79 -15.34 -18.93
CA ARG A 128 6.15 -14.86 -18.64
C ARG A 128 6.39 -14.56 -17.16
N ILE A 129 5.37 -14.68 -16.30
CA ILE A 129 5.51 -14.39 -14.87
C ILE A 129 5.45 -15.69 -14.06
N THR A 130 6.43 -15.89 -13.21
CA THR A 130 6.45 -16.94 -12.21
C THR A 130 6.33 -16.33 -10.82
N LEU A 131 5.29 -16.71 -10.05
CA LEU A 131 5.14 -16.29 -8.65
C LEU A 131 5.68 -17.40 -7.73
N ARG A 132 6.67 -17.07 -6.94
CA ARG A 132 7.26 -17.96 -5.91
C ARG A 132 6.85 -17.43 -4.54
N LEU A 133 5.87 -18.05 -3.93
CA LEU A 133 5.35 -17.70 -2.61
C LEU A 133 5.95 -18.60 -1.53
N GLY A 134 6.03 -18.08 -0.29
CA GLY A 134 6.62 -18.81 0.84
C GLY A 134 8.15 -18.86 0.80
N GLU A 135 8.78 -18.02 -0.01
CA GLU A 135 10.22 -18.02 -0.25
C GLU A 135 10.88 -16.79 0.40
N THR A 136 11.69 -17.03 1.41
CA THR A 136 12.41 -15.95 2.11
C THR A 136 13.74 -15.66 1.42
N ILE A 137 13.99 -14.39 1.10
CA ILE A 137 15.27 -13.92 0.57
C ILE A 137 16.24 -13.74 1.72
N ALA A 138 17.37 -14.45 1.67
CA ALA A 138 18.42 -14.38 2.68
C ALA A 138 19.52 -13.37 2.30
N ALA A 139 19.86 -13.25 1.00
CA ALA A 139 20.88 -12.32 0.52
C ALA A 139 20.67 -11.91 -0.94
N VAL A 140 21.36 -10.86 -1.33
CA VAL A 140 21.47 -10.37 -2.72
C VAL A 140 22.94 -10.34 -3.12
N GLU A 141 23.25 -10.83 -4.31
CA GLU A 141 24.61 -10.92 -4.84
C GLU A 141 24.69 -10.33 -6.25
N GLY A 142 25.88 -9.91 -6.65
CA GLY A 142 26.19 -9.47 -8.01
C GLY A 142 25.65 -8.08 -8.35
N ASP A 143 26.46 -7.29 -9.05
CA ASP A 143 26.10 -5.93 -9.48
C ASP A 143 25.58 -5.90 -10.94
N GLU A 144 26.27 -6.59 -11.86
CA GLU A 144 25.91 -6.63 -13.30
C GLU A 144 24.89 -7.72 -13.63
N ARG A 145 24.96 -8.84 -12.93
CA ARG A 145 24.00 -9.95 -12.97
C ARG A 145 23.53 -10.26 -11.56
N PRO A 146 22.50 -9.58 -11.11
CA PRO A 146 22.03 -9.73 -9.75
C PRO A 146 21.40 -11.10 -9.52
N ALA A 147 21.59 -11.62 -8.30
CA ALA A 147 20.98 -12.87 -7.84
C ALA A 147 20.34 -12.67 -6.48
N LEU A 148 19.21 -13.35 -6.27
CA LEU A 148 18.61 -13.58 -4.97
C LEU A 148 19.07 -14.94 -4.44
N VAL A 149 19.57 -14.95 -3.21
CA VAL A 149 19.84 -16.20 -2.48
C VAL A 149 18.69 -16.41 -1.50
N LEU A 150 18.00 -17.53 -1.66
CA LEU A 150 16.87 -17.89 -0.80
C LEU A 150 17.34 -18.55 0.49
N ALA A 151 16.50 -18.56 1.51
CA ALA A 151 16.78 -19.24 2.77
C ALA A 151 16.98 -20.75 2.59
N SER A 152 16.45 -21.34 1.52
CA SER A 152 16.69 -22.74 1.12
C SER A 152 18.11 -23.01 0.62
N GLY A 153 18.89 -21.95 0.32
CA GLY A 153 20.18 -22.01 -0.35
C GLY A 153 20.08 -21.95 -1.88
N GLU A 154 18.88 -21.97 -2.46
CA GLU A 154 18.71 -21.80 -3.90
C GLU A 154 19.11 -20.39 -4.34
N ARG A 155 19.78 -20.30 -5.49
CA ARG A 155 20.24 -19.05 -6.09
C ARG A 155 19.47 -18.79 -7.38
N LEU A 156 18.76 -17.68 -7.43
CA LEU A 156 18.04 -17.20 -8.61
C LEU A 156 18.79 -16.01 -9.22
N GLU A 157 19.08 -16.08 -10.50
CA GLU A 157 19.86 -15.05 -11.22
C GLU A 157 19.04 -14.47 -12.37
N ALA A 158 19.18 -13.15 -12.61
CA ALA A 158 18.52 -12.46 -13.73
C ALA A 158 19.38 -11.32 -14.28
N ASP A 159 18.91 -10.70 -15.38
CA ASP A 159 19.54 -9.53 -15.96
C ASP A 159 19.23 -8.26 -15.18
N VAL A 160 18.08 -8.20 -14.48
CA VAL A 160 17.64 -7.06 -13.64
C VAL A 160 17.01 -7.59 -12.36
N LEU A 161 17.26 -6.88 -11.25
CA LEU A 161 16.58 -7.10 -9.96
C LEU A 161 15.83 -5.83 -9.54
N VAL A 162 14.56 -5.98 -9.16
CA VAL A 162 13.75 -4.94 -8.53
C VAL A 162 13.46 -5.31 -7.08
N GLY A 163 13.96 -4.52 -6.14
CA GLY A 163 13.64 -4.64 -4.72
C GLY A 163 12.34 -3.90 -4.41
N ALA A 164 11.23 -4.63 -4.25
CA ALA A 164 9.91 -4.16 -3.85
C ALA A 164 9.46 -4.81 -2.53
N ASP A 165 10.42 -5.16 -1.68
CA ASP A 165 10.31 -5.97 -0.45
C ASP A 165 10.03 -5.13 0.80
N GLY A 166 9.53 -3.90 0.62
CA GLY A 166 8.95 -3.07 1.65
C GLY A 166 9.98 -2.38 2.56
N ILE A 167 9.49 -1.82 3.66
CA ILE A 167 10.30 -0.98 4.55
C ILE A 167 11.51 -1.70 5.17
N ARG A 168 11.44 -3.03 5.32
CA ARG A 168 12.51 -3.91 5.82
C ARG A 168 13.29 -4.59 4.70
N SER A 169 13.43 -3.92 3.56
CA SER A 169 14.03 -4.43 2.35
C SER A 169 15.44 -4.99 2.55
N VAL A 170 15.60 -6.27 2.25
CA VAL A 170 16.89 -6.98 2.17
C VAL A 170 17.68 -6.46 0.96
N VAL A 171 16.98 -6.19 -0.15
CA VAL A 171 17.62 -5.64 -1.37
C VAL A 171 18.22 -4.27 -1.10
N ARG A 172 17.48 -3.38 -0.39
CA ARG A 172 18.00 -2.07 -0.02
C ARG A 172 19.24 -2.18 0.88
N GLU A 173 19.19 -3.07 1.86
CA GLU A 173 20.32 -3.29 2.78
C GLU A 173 21.57 -3.78 2.03
N ALA A 174 21.41 -4.68 1.08
CA ALA A 174 22.49 -5.16 0.24
C ALA A 174 23.09 -4.04 -0.65
N LEU A 175 22.26 -3.11 -1.15
CA LEU A 175 22.73 -2.01 -2.00
C LEU A 175 23.42 -0.89 -1.22
N PHE A 176 22.89 -0.51 -0.06
CA PHE A 176 23.23 0.75 0.62
C PHE A 176 23.66 0.57 2.08
N GLY A 177 23.72 -0.67 2.54
CA GLY A 177 24.06 -1.01 3.93
C GLY A 177 22.87 -0.93 4.89
N PRO A 178 23.09 -1.41 6.12
CA PRO A 178 22.05 -1.41 7.15
C PRO A 178 21.72 0.03 7.56
N ALA A 179 20.42 0.32 7.68
CA ALA A 179 19.91 1.56 8.25
C ALA A 179 18.58 1.27 8.93
N ALA A 180 18.48 1.65 10.20
CA ALA A 180 17.24 1.49 10.96
C ALA A 180 16.21 2.53 10.54
N PRO A 181 14.91 2.17 10.45
CA PRO A 181 13.85 3.15 10.37
C PRO A 181 13.82 4.03 11.61
N ARG A 182 13.41 5.28 11.45
CA ARG A 182 13.28 6.25 12.55
C ARG A 182 11.83 6.33 12.98
N PHE A 183 11.55 6.16 14.26
CA PHE A 183 10.23 6.40 14.83
C PHE A 183 9.88 7.89 14.75
N THR A 184 8.67 8.20 14.25
CA THR A 184 8.24 9.58 13.97
C THR A 184 7.50 10.26 15.12
N GLY A 185 7.33 9.58 16.26
CA GLY A 185 6.49 10.10 17.36
C GLY A 185 5.00 9.99 17.07
N ASN A 186 4.61 9.18 16.08
CA ASN A 186 3.22 9.00 15.69
C ASN A 186 2.82 7.54 15.76
N VAL A 187 1.62 7.29 16.26
CA VAL A 187 0.99 5.98 16.30
C VAL A 187 -0.30 6.01 15.51
N ALA A 188 -0.52 5.02 14.68
CA ALA A 188 -1.72 4.92 13.88
C ALA A 188 -2.61 3.77 14.35
N TRP A 189 -3.89 4.06 14.49
CA TRP A 189 -4.99 3.12 14.58
C TRP A 189 -5.57 2.87 13.20
N ARG A 190 -5.98 1.65 12.93
CA ARG A 190 -6.75 1.35 11.72
C ARG A 190 -7.80 0.30 12.01
N GLY A 191 -8.88 0.35 11.23
CA GLY A 191 -9.92 -0.66 11.27
C GLY A 191 -10.86 -0.53 10.09
N LEU A 192 -11.71 -1.52 9.99
CA LEU A 192 -12.81 -1.59 9.03
C LEU A 192 -14.11 -1.73 9.81
N VAL A 193 -15.14 -1.02 9.37
CA VAL A 193 -16.48 -1.07 9.95
C VAL A 193 -17.48 -1.39 8.86
N PRO A 194 -18.35 -2.40 9.02
CA PRO A 194 -19.47 -2.62 8.12
C PRO A 194 -20.34 -1.36 8.01
N ALA A 195 -20.58 -0.88 6.78
CA ALA A 195 -21.32 0.36 6.56
C ALA A 195 -22.73 0.33 7.15
N GLU A 196 -23.35 -0.85 7.23
CA GLU A 196 -24.65 -1.06 7.86
C GLU A 196 -24.69 -0.68 9.34
N ARG A 197 -23.58 -0.89 10.09
CA ARG A 197 -23.46 -0.48 11.50
C ARG A 197 -23.44 1.03 11.67
N LEU A 198 -23.18 1.75 10.59
CA LEU A 198 -23.11 3.21 10.54
C LEU A 198 -24.35 3.83 9.88
N ALA A 199 -25.40 3.03 9.66
CA ALA A 199 -26.68 3.52 9.15
C ALA A 199 -27.21 4.66 10.04
N GLY A 200 -27.65 5.75 9.40
CA GLY A 200 -28.11 6.95 10.10
C GLY A 200 -27.01 7.84 10.70
N ALA A 201 -25.73 7.50 10.56
CA ALA A 201 -24.62 8.35 10.98
C ALA A 201 -24.32 9.51 10.01
N GLY A 202 -24.97 9.55 8.85
CA GLY A 202 -24.78 10.60 7.85
C GLY A 202 -23.36 10.68 7.30
N ILE A 203 -22.69 9.53 7.10
CA ILE A 203 -21.35 9.50 6.57
C ILE A 203 -21.41 9.84 5.07
N PRO A 204 -20.78 10.94 4.64
CA PRO A 204 -20.81 11.35 3.24
C PRO A 204 -19.90 10.44 2.37
N PRO A 205 -20.19 10.32 1.06
CA PRO A 205 -19.39 9.52 0.12
C PRO A 205 -18.07 10.21 -0.29
N VAL A 206 -17.29 10.63 0.70
CA VAL A 206 -16.02 11.36 0.54
C VAL A 206 -14.89 10.67 1.31
N ALA A 207 -13.65 10.99 0.98
CA ALA A 207 -12.53 10.80 1.91
C ALA A 207 -12.54 11.97 2.90
N ALA A 208 -12.86 11.72 4.16
CA ALA A 208 -12.90 12.76 5.19
C ALA A 208 -11.66 12.70 6.08
N LEU A 209 -10.90 13.79 6.12
CA LEU A 209 -9.77 14.03 7.03
C LEU A 209 -10.24 14.97 8.15
N TRP A 210 -10.33 14.47 9.36
CA TRP A 210 -10.63 15.24 10.55
C TRP A 210 -9.32 15.67 11.23
N MET A 211 -9.13 16.96 11.42
CA MET A 211 -7.89 17.54 11.95
C MET A 211 -8.11 18.10 13.36
N GLY A 212 -7.33 17.58 14.32
CA GLY A 212 -7.35 17.99 15.72
C GLY A 212 -5.94 18.24 16.26
N PRO A 213 -5.83 18.72 17.50
CA PRO A 213 -4.54 18.91 18.16
C PRO A 213 -3.83 17.57 18.36
N GLY A 214 -2.58 17.45 17.88
CA GLY A 214 -1.76 16.25 18.03
C GLY A 214 -2.36 14.98 17.44
N ALA A 215 -3.43 15.10 16.61
CA ALA A 215 -4.08 13.92 16.04
C ALA A 215 -4.90 14.27 14.78
N HIS A 216 -5.10 13.28 13.94
CA HIS A 216 -6.06 13.35 12.85
C HIS A 216 -6.76 11.99 12.65
N PHE A 217 -7.91 12.02 12.03
CA PHE A 217 -8.69 10.82 11.74
C PHE A 217 -9.18 10.87 10.30
N VAL A 218 -8.92 9.81 9.54
CA VAL A 218 -9.37 9.67 8.15
C VAL A 218 -10.37 8.54 8.06
N HIS A 219 -11.46 8.74 7.33
CA HIS A 219 -12.34 7.64 6.96
C HIS A 219 -12.84 7.78 5.52
N TYR A 220 -13.14 6.65 4.92
CA TYR A 220 -13.69 6.56 3.58
C TYR A 220 -14.28 5.17 3.31
N PHE A 221 -15.20 5.09 2.36
CA PHE A 221 -15.78 3.82 1.92
C PHE A 221 -14.82 3.02 1.05
N VAL A 222 -14.90 1.70 1.16
CA VAL A 222 -14.24 0.71 0.30
C VAL A 222 -15.21 -0.43 -0.04
N ARG A 223 -14.81 -1.36 -0.92
CA ARG A 223 -15.65 -2.50 -1.37
C ARG A 223 -17.04 -2.07 -1.83
N GLY A 224 -17.07 -1.17 -2.82
CA GLY A 224 -18.33 -0.68 -3.36
C GLY A 224 -19.21 0.06 -2.35
N GLY A 225 -18.68 0.47 -1.19
CA GLY A 225 -19.41 1.17 -0.15
C GLY A 225 -19.93 0.28 0.99
N THR A 226 -19.62 -1.02 0.99
CA THR A 226 -20.07 -1.97 2.04
C THR A 226 -19.26 -1.86 3.33
N LEU A 227 -18.04 -1.33 3.26
CA LEU A 227 -17.16 -1.12 4.40
C LEU A 227 -16.70 0.34 4.48
N VAL A 228 -16.55 0.84 5.70
CA VAL A 228 -15.87 2.10 6.01
C VAL A 228 -14.50 1.77 6.59
N ASN A 229 -13.45 2.18 5.90
CA ASN A 229 -12.10 2.14 6.42
C ASN A 229 -11.83 3.39 7.27
N PHE A 230 -11.10 3.23 8.37
CA PHE A 230 -10.57 4.37 9.11
C PHE A 230 -9.10 4.21 9.45
N VAL A 231 -8.42 5.35 9.56
CA VAL A 231 -7.07 5.49 10.09
C VAL A 231 -7.08 6.69 11.03
N GLY A 232 -6.79 6.45 12.30
CA GLY A 232 -6.64 7.50 13.31
C GLY A 232 -5.17 7.61 13.70
N VAL A 233 -4.55 8.77 13.52
CA VAL A 233 -3.15 9.00 13.91
C VAL A 233 -3.11 9.92 15.11
N VAL A 234 -2.28 9.55 16.09
CA VAL A 234 -2.07 10.33 17.31
C VAL A 234 -0.56 10.51 17.57
N GLU A 235 -0.18 11.71 17.97
CA GLU A 235 1.18 12.00 18.42
C GLU A 235 1.38 11.41 19.82
N ARG A 236 2.27 10.42 19.93
CA ARG A 236 2.63 9.78 21.21
C ARG A 236 3.91 8.96 21.08
N ASP A 237 4.65 8.79 22.16
CA ASP A 237 5.95 8.12 22.22
C ASP A 237 5.97 6.84 23.07
N ASP A 238 4.83 6.48 23.68
CA ASP A 238 4.66 5.34 24.57
C ASP A 238 4.47 3.99 23.86
N TRP A 239 4.40 4.01 22.51
CA TRP A 239 4.25 2.82 21.68
C TRP A 239 5.21 2.87 20.50
N ARG A 240 6.15 1.91 20.40
CA ARG A 240 7.18 1.85 19.34
C ARG A 240 7.19 0.53 18.59
N GLU A 241 6.13 -0.26 18.69
CA GLU A 241 6.04 -1.52 17.96
C GLU A 241 5.67 -1.27 16.50
N GLU A 242 6.58 -1.65 15.58
CA GLU A 242 6.37 -1.65 14.14
C GLU A 242 5.76 -3.00 13.73
N SER A 243 4.43 -3.10 13.73
CA SER A 243 3.73 -4.30 13.32
C SER A 243 2.41 -3.96 12.67
N TRP A 244 2.22 -4.41 11.45
CA TRP A 244 0.95 -4.23 10.73
C TRP A 244 -0.21 -5.05 11.32
N SER A 245 0.07 -6.02 12.16
CA SER A 245 -0.90 -6.95 12.74
C SER A 245 -1.01 -6.87 14.26
N SER A 246 -0.24 -5.98 14.93
CA SER A 246 -0.40 -5.77 16.36
C SER A 246 -1.77 -5.21 16.68
N ARG A 247 -2.47 -5.91 17.56
CA ARG A 247 -3.79 -5.49 18.03
C ARG A 247 -3.64 -4.39 19.07
N GLY A 248 -4.48 -3.38 18.98
CA GLY A 248 -4.61 -2.36 20.01
C GLY A 248 -5.88 -2.57 20.82
N GLU A 249 -5.87 -2.11 22.07
CA GLU A 249 -7.05 -2.15 22.94
C GLU A 249 -8.11 -1.15 22.44
N ALA A 250 -9.33 -1.62 22.20
CA ALA A 250 -10.44 -0.76 21.76
C ALA A 250 -10.74 0.37 22.75
N ALA A 251 -10.46 0.16 24.04
CA ALA A 251 -10.60 1.20 25.06
C ALA A 251 -9.61 2.35 24.85
N ASP A 252 -8.39 2.07 24.40
CA ASP A 252 -7.38 3.08 24.09
C ASP A 252 -7.78 3.89 22.86
N LEU A 253 -8.26 3.22 21.80
CA LEU A 253 -8.80 3.89 20.60
C LEU A 253 -9.94 4.86 20.97
N ARG A 254 -10.89 4.42 21.81
CA ARG A 254 -12.00 5.28 22.27
C ARG A 254 -11.51 6.47 23.08
N ARG A 255 -10.49 6.27 23.92
CA ARG A 255 -9.89 7.34 24.73
C ARG A 255 -9.16 8.37 23.86
N ASP A 256 -8.39 7.93 22.87
CA ASP A 256 -7.64 8.80 21.96
C ASP A 256 -8.57 9.72 21.14
N PHE A 257 -9.77 9.26 20.80
CA PHE A 257 -10.77 10.03 20.06
C PHE A 257 -11.97 10.47 20.89
N ALA A 258 -11.87 10.46 22.23
CA ALA A 258 -12.88 11.03 23.11
C ALA A 258 -13.03 12.53 22.86
N GLY A 259 -14.27 13.03 22.83
CA GLY A 259 -14.56 14.45 22.57
C GLY A 259 -14.45 14.91 21.11
N TRP A 260 -14.10 14.01 20.18
CA TRP A 260 -14.17 14.28 18.75
C TRP A 260 -15.63 14.35 18.26
N HIS A 261 -15.81 14.82 17.04
CA HIS A 261 -17.14 14.92 16.41
C HIS A 261 -17.91 13.59 16.49
N PRO A 262 -19.24 13.60 16.67
CA PRO A 262 -20.06 12.39 16.80
C PRO A 262 -19.82 11.36 15.69
N THR A 263 -19.60 11.78 14.45
CA THR A 263 -19.30 10.87 13.33
C THR A 263 -18.02 10.03 13.61
N VAL A 264 -16.93 10.67 14.07
CA VAL A 264 -15.69 9.95 14.41
C VAL A 264 -15.91 8.97 15.53
N ARG A 265 -16.59 9.41 16.61
CA ARG A 265 -16.92 8.53 17.75
C ARG A 265 -17.76 7.33 17.35
N ARG A 266 -18.77 7.52 16.51
CA ARG A 266 -19.62 6.42 16.01
C ARG A 266 -18.83 5.40 15.20
N ILE A 267 -17.88 5.83 14.37
CA ILE A 267 -16.99 4.92 13.63
C ILE A 267 -16.14 4.12 14.62
N VAL A 268 -15.52 4.79 15.59
CA VAL A 268 -14.70 4.16 16.63
C VAL A 268 -15.50 3.18 17.50
N GLU A 269 -16.73 3.54 17.87
CA GLU A 269 -17.64 2.69 18.68
C GLU A 269 -18.14 1.47 17.90
N ALA A 270 -18.32 1.59 16.58
CA ALA A 270 -18.80 0.52 15.72
C ALA A 270 -17.68 -0.44 15.24
N ALA A 271 -16.41 -0.10 15.50
CA ALA A 271 -15.28 -0.94 15.16
C ALA A 271 -15.22 -2.19 16.05
N ASP A 272 -14.93 -3.33 15.44
CA ASP A 272 -14.74 -4.58 16.18
C ASP A 272 -13.46 -4.49 17.01
N ALA A 273 -13.56 -4.83 18.29
CA ALA A 273 -12.42 -4.79 19.22
C ALA A 273 -11.24 -5.67 18.73
N ASP A 274 -11.57 -6.84 18.17
CA ASP A 274 -10.58 -7.79 17.66
C ASP A 274 -10.01 -7.42 16.29
N ALA A 275 -10.57 -6.41 15.61
CA ALA A 275 -10.17 -5.93 14.30
C ALA A 275 -9.58 -4.51 14.33
N CYS A 276 -9.22 -4.00 15.51
CA CYS A 276 -8.50 -2.74 15.69
C CYS A 276 -7.00 -3.02 15.75
N PHE A 277 -6.28 -2.47 14.79
CA PHE A 277 -4.82 -2.60 14.73
C PHE A 277 -4.17 -1.28 15.11
N ARG A 278 -3.02 -1.40 15.78
CA ARG A 278 -2.22 -0.26 16.24
C ARG A 278 -0.77 -0.46 15.84
N TRP A 279 -0.15 0.52 15.21
CA TRP A 279 1.27 0.45 14.87
C TRP A 279 1.96 1.81 14.98
N ALA A 280 3.23 1.79 15.34
CA ALA A 280 4.09 2.95 15.31
C ALA A 280 4.46 3.30 13.86
N LEU A 281 4.47 4.60 13.55
CA LEU A 281 4.85 5.08 12.24
C LEU A 281 6.34 5.37 12.18
N PHE A 282 6.99 4.78 11.18
CA PHE A 282 8.41 4.94 10.92
C PHE A 282 8.64 5.61 9.57
N ASP A 283 9.69 6.38 9.48
CA ASP A 283 10.22 6.93 8.23
C ASP A 283 11.70 6.53 8.05
N ARG A 284 12.26 6.93 6.93
CA ARG A 284 13.69 6.79 6.61
C ARG A 284 14.17 8.06 5.93
N ASP A 285 15.46 8.35 6.08
CA ASP A 285 16.08 9.41 5.32
C ASP A 285 16.08 9.07 3.82
N PRO A 286 15.87 10.07 2.95
CA PRO A 286 15.87 9.85 1.51
C PRO A 286 17.19 9.25 1.03
N LEU A 287 17.10 8.24 0.17
CA LEU A 287 18.27 7.68 -0.49
C LEU A 287 18.79 8.64 -1.59
N PRO A 288 20.11 8.86 -1.72
CA PRO A 288 20.68 9.69 -2.77
C PRO A 288 20.53 9.10 -4.17
N ARG A 289 20.29 7.80 -4.23
CA ARG A 289 20.04 7.02 -5.46
C ARG A 289 19.24 5.77 -5.13
N TRP A 290 18.53 5.22 -6.10
CA TRP A 290 17.70 4.04 -5.93
C TRP A 290 18.25 2.80 -6.63
N SER A 291 19.31 2.96 -7.43
CA SER A 291 19.87 1.88 -8.24
C SER A 291 21.38 1.78 -8.06
N ARG A 292 21.88 0.54 -8.19
CA ARG A 292 23.30 0.20 -8.31
C ARG A 292 23.44 -0.99 -9.24
N GLY A 293 24.30 -0.86 -10.29
CA GLY A 293 24.41 -1.89 -11.32
C GLY A 293 23.07 -2.19 -11.98
N ALA A 294 22.70 -3.44 -12.09
CA ALA A 294 21.43 -3.91 -12.63
C ALA A 294 20.33 -4.10 -11.57
N THR A 295 20.49 -3.53 -10.36
CA THR A 295 19.52 -3.61 -9.29
C THR A 295 18.92 -2.25 -8.98
N THR A 296 17.60 -2.16 -8.84
CA THR A 296 16.85 -0.95 -8.45
C THR A 296 15.85 -1.23 -7.33
N LEU A 297 15.44 -0.18 -6.61
CA LEU A 297 14.40 -0.26 -5.57
C LEU A 297 13.09 0.36 -6.03
N LEU A 298 12.00 -0.08 -5.43
CA LEU A 298 10.64 0.38 -5.70
C LEU A 298 9.81 0.46 -4.40
N GLY A 299 8.92 1.44 -4.32
CA GLY A 299 7.98 1.58 -3.21
C GLY A 299 8.65 1.79 -1.86
N ASP A 300 8.12 1.18 -0.80
CA ASP A 300 8.63 1.36 0.57
C ASP A 300 10.06 0.86 0.78
N ALA A 301 10.61 0.04 -0.13
CA ALA A 301 12.01 -0.34 -0.12
C ALA A 301 12.93 0.85 -0.36
N CYS A 302 12.51 1.85 -1.14
CA CYS A 302 13.30 3.04 -1.43
C CYS A 302 12.77 4.33 -0.80
N HIS A 303 11.46 4.54 -0.73
CA HIS A 303 10.82 5.77 -0.27
C HIS A 303 9.60 5.54 0.65
N PRO A 304 9.76 4.86 1.80
CA PRO A 304 8.64 4.67 2.70
C PRO A 304 8.06 6.03 3.12
N THR A 305 6.74 6.16 3.06
CA THR A 305 6.04 7.41 3.35
C THR A 305 5.06 7.25 4.50
N LEU A 306 4.89 8.32 5.27
CA LEU A 306 3.82 8.39 6.24
C LEU A 306 2.45 8.46 5.54
N PRO A 307 1.37 7.95 6.15
CA PRO A 307 0.06 7.82 5.50
C PRO A 307 -0.67 9.16 5.28
N PHE A 308 -0.06 10.30 5.60
CA PHE A 308 -0.71 11.60 5.68
C PHE A 308 -1.30 12.09 4.36
N MET A 309 -0.68 11.75 3.24
CA MET A 309 -1.16 12.11 1.89
C MET A 309 -1.79 10.94 1.14
N ALA A 310 -1.86 9.76 1.76
CA ALA A 310 -2.39 8.52 1.16
C ALA A 310 -1.76 8.16 -0.20
N GLN A 311 -0.49 8.53 -0.45
CA GLN A 311 0.19 8.33 -1.73
C GLN A 311 1.17 7.16 -1.75
N GLY A 312 1.52 6.56 -0.60
CA GLY A 312 2.52 5.49 -0.55
C GLY A 312 2.28 4.38 -1.57
N ALA A 313 1.09 3.78 -1.57
CA ALA A 313 0.74 2.73 -2.53
C ALA A 313 0.58 3.22 -3.97
N CYS A 314 0.34 4.52 -4.20
CA CYS A 314 0.18 5.10 -5.52
C CYS A 314 1.50 5.44 -6.20
N MET A 315 2.57 5.53 -5.42
CA MET A 315 3.93 5.82 -5.87
C MET A 315 4.83 4.59 -5.91
N ALA A 316 4.32 3.47 -5.37
CA ALA A 316 5.01 2.17 -5.32
C ALA A 316 5.11 1.49 -6.69
#